data_3d9279fab24acf4d0ad90adca50d2274
#
_entry.id   3d9279fab24acf4d0ad90adca50d2274
#
_cell.length_a   1.000
_cell.length_b   1.000
_cell.length_c   1.000
_cell.angle_alpha   90.00
_cell.angle_beta   90.00
_cell.angle_gamma   90.00
#
_symmetry.space_group_name_H-M   'P 1'
#
loop_
_entity.id
_entity.type
_entity.pdbx_description
1 polymer ?
#
loop_
_entity_poly.entity_id
_entity_poly.type
_entity_poly.pdbx_seq_one_letter_code
_entity_poly.pdbx_strand_id
1 'polypeptide(L)'
;MPELPVNSPRAHYAATKEVLEVVRSYKTKNWKKAIKSFNDSVGKLSDVYMKERALNQIPVELNNGKKLKLSPGKHNEVQAAIVEQFAPRFANGGTLLYLGDTAKKNLFVDDKSLGELGVPINQHSKLPDVVIFDSKRNWLFLIEAVTSHGPVSPK
;
A
#
# COMPACT_ATOMS: atom_id res chain seq x y z
N MET A 1 -4.33 -26.99 4.05
CA MET A 1 -3.08 -26.78 4.81
C MET A 1 -3.16 -25.42 5.43
N PRO A 2 -2.76 -25.19 6.70
CA PRO A 2 -2.72 -23.84 7.24
C PRO A 2 -1.75 -22.99 6.41
N GLU A 3 -2.16 -21.76 6.11
CA GLU A 3 -1.31 -20.82 5.39
C GLU A 3 -0.07 -20.52 6.25
N LEU A 4 1.10 -20.83 5.70
CA LEU A 4 2.36 -20.50 6.33
C LEU A 4 2.62 -18.99 6.23
N PRO A 5 3.16 -18.34 7.27
CA PRO A 5 3.60 -16.96 7.17
C PRO A 5 4.56 -16.77 5.99
N VAL A 6 4.45 -15.64 5.28
CA VAL A 6 5.26 -15.35 4.08
C VAL A 6 6.77 -15.45 4.36
N ASN A 7 7.19 -15.17 5.58
CA ASN A 7 8.60 -15.23 6.02
C ASN A 7 8.96 -16.55 6.70
N SER A 8 8.11 -17.60 6.60
CA SER A 8 8.43 -18.91 7.15
C SER A 8 9.61 -19.54 6.40
N PRO A 9 10.61 -20.11 7.06
CA PRO A 9 11.68 -20.88 6.38
C PRO A 9 11.15 -22.12 5.63
N ARG A 10 9.88 -22.49 5.87
CA ARG A 10 9.19 -23.57 5.12
C ARG A 10 8.38 -23.03 3.95
N ALA A 11 8.24 -21.70 3.80
CA ALA A 11 7.59 -21.12 2.64
C ALA A 11 8.49 -21.24 1.42
N HIS A 12 7.93 -21.68 0.29
CA HIS A 12 8.64 -21.79 -0.97
C HIS A 12 7.67 -21.49 -2.13
N TYR A 13 8.24 -21.05 -3.20
CA TYR A 13 7.49 -20.87 -4.44
C TYR A 13 7.44 -22.19 -5.20
N ALA A 14 6.26 -22.53 -5.71
CA ALA A 14 6.07 -23.69 -6.56
C ALA A 14 5.39 -23.24 -7.87
N ALA A 15 5.78 -23.89 -8.98
CA ALA A 15 5.07 -23.67 -10.24
C ALA A 15 3.69 -24.33 -10.19
N THR A 16 2.69 -23.66 -10.76
CA THR A 16 1.35 -24.25 -10.91
C THR A 16 1.37 -25.41 -11.91
N LYS A 17 0.33 -26.25 -11.91
CA LYS A 17 0.24 -27.38 -12.83
C LYS A 17 0.33 -26.94 -14.29
N GLU A 18 -0.34 -25.85 -14.62
CA GLU A 18 -0.38 -25.28 -15.97
C GLU A 18 1.01 -24.84 -16.43
N VAL A 19 1.75 -24.15 -15.55
CA VAL A 19 3.16 -23.75 -15.82
C VAL A 19 4.04 -24.99 -16.00
N LEU A 20 3.86 -26.02 -15.16
CA LEU A 20 4.64 -27.27 -15.27
C LEU A 20 4.41 -27.97 -16.62
N GLU A 21 3.17 -28.00 -17.12
CA GLU A 21 2.85 -28.58 -18.44
C GLU A 21 3.54 -27.83 -19.57
N VAL A 22 3.53 -26.49 -19.50
CA VAL A 22 4.27 -25.67 -20.47
C VAL A 22 5.76 -25.96 -20.40
N VAL A 23 6.37 -25.96 -19.21
CA VAL A 23 7.81 -26.24 -19.04
C VAL A 23 8.18 -27.63 -19.53
N ARG A 24 7.35 -28.67 -19.28
CA ARG A 24 7.55 -30.03 -19.78
C ARG A 24 7.55 -30.13 -21.30
N SER A 25 6.85 -29.22 -21.98
CA SER A 25 6.85 -29.15 -23.45
C SER A 25 8.10 -28.50 -24.05
N TYR A 26 9.02 -27.97 -23.21
CA TYR A 26 10.24 -27.30 -23.66
C TYR A 26 11.10 -28.19 -24.57
N LYS A 27 11.65 -27.61 -25.63
CA LYS A 27 12.38 -28.30 -26.70
C LYS A 27 11.56 -29.35 -27.50
N THR A 28 10.26 -29.45 -27.32
CA THR A 28 9.39 -30.25 -28.18
C THR A 28 8.79 -29.40 -29.29
N LYS A 29 8.22 -30.06 -30.31
CA LYS A 29 7.47 -29.39 -31.39
C LYS A 29 6.29 -28.56 -30.87
N ASN A 30 5.76 -28.91 -29.69
CA ASN A 30 4.58 -28.28 -29.08
C ASN A 30 4.92 -27.04 -28.23
N TRP A 31 6.19 -26.77 -27.96
CA TRP A 31 6.63 -25.69 -27.08
C TRP A 31 6.03 -24.31 -27.42
N LYS A 32 6.14 -23.90 -28.69
CA LYS A 32 5.62 -22.59 -29.12
C LYS A 32 4.09 -22.47 -28.96
N LYS A 33 3.37 -23.58 -29.25
CA LYS A 33 1.92 -23.63 -29.12
C LYS A 33 1.51 -23.61 -27.65
N ALA A 34 2.18 -24.36 -26.79
CA ALA A 34 1.92 -24.41 -25.35
C ALA A 34 2.14 -23.05 -24.68
N ILE A 35 3.25 -22.35 -24.97
CA ILE A 35 3.49 -20.98 -24.46
C ILE A 35 2.42 -20.02 -24.93
N LYS A 36 2.07 -20.04 -26.21
CA LYS A 36 1.07 -19.13 -26.75
C LYS A 36 -0.28 -19.37 -26.06
N SER A 37 -0.74 -20.62 -25.98
CA SER A 37 -1.98 -20.98 -25.31
C SER A 37 -1.99 -20.57 -23.85
N PHE A 38 -0.89 -20.75 -23.12
CA PHE A 38 -0.74 -20.35 -21.74
C PHE A 38 -0.84 -18.81 -21.59
N ASN A 39 -0.08 -18.07 -22.40
CA ASN A 39 -0.13 -16.61 -22.37
C ASN A 39 -1.53 -16.05 -22.70
N ASP A 40 -2.22 -16.67 -23.66
CA ASP A 40 -3.58 -16.27 -24.04
C ASP A 40 -4.59 -16.57 -22.91
N SER A 41 -4.38 -17.64 -22.13
CA SER A 41 -5.27 -18.04 -21.02
C SER A 41 -5.05 -17.23 -19.74
N VAL A 42 -3.81 -16.92 -19.43
CA VAL A 42 -3.43 -16.21 -18.17
C VAL A 42 -3.45 -14.70 -18.35
N GLY A 43 -3.32 -14.21 -19.58
CA GLY A 43 -3.13 -12.80 -19.88
C GLY A 43 -1.77 -12.29 -19.39
N LYS A 44 -1.58 -10.99 -19.41
CA LYS A 44 -0.38 -10.41 -18.79
C LYS A 44 -0.55 -10.44 -17.28
N LEU A 45 0.38 -11.08 -16.58
CA LEU A 45 0.40 -11.17 -15.12
C LEU A 45 0.26 -9.79 -14.46
N SER A 46 0.88 -8.76 -15.07
CA SER A 46 0.72 -7.37 -14.67
C SER A 46 -0.74 -6.91 -14.64
N ASP A 47 -1.52 -7.30 -15.66
CA ASP A 47 -2.92 -6.86 -15.79
C ASP A 47 -3.82 -7.55 -14.76
N VAL A 48 -3.54 -8.81 -14.44
CA VAL A 48 -4.22 -9.55 -13.37
C VAL A 48 -3.95 -8.88 -12.03
N TYR A 49 -2.69 -8.63 -11.69
CA TYR A 49 -2.32 -7.94 -10.45
C TYR A 49 -2.87 -6.52 -10.36
N MET A 50 -2.88 -5.79 -11.47
CA MET A 50 -3.45 -4.44 -11.49
C MET A 50 -4.97 -4.46 -11.24
N LYS A 51 -5.69 -5.42 -11.81
CA LYS A 51 -7.13 -5.59 -11.57
C LYS A 51 -7.42 -5.97 -10.11
N GLU A 52 -6.71 -6.95 -9.56
CA GLU A 52 -6.86 -7.35 -8.15
C GLU A 52 -6.56 -6.18 -7.19
N ARG A 53 -5.50 -5.42 -7.45
CA ARG A 53 -5.19 -4.23 -6.66
C ARG A 53 -6.27 -3.16 -6.77
N ALA A 54 -6.85 -2.96 -7.94
CA ALA A 54 -7.92 -2.00 -8.14
C ALA A 54 -9.22 -2.39 -7.40
N LEU A 55 -9.51 -3.69 -7.32
CA LEU A 55 -10.69 -4.22 -6.63
C LEU A 55 -10.56 -4.15 -5.10
N ASN A 56 -9.34 -4.30 -4.58
CA ASN A 56 -9.07 -4.40 -3.15
C ASN A 56 -8.54 -3.09 -2.53
N GLN A 57 -8.76 -1.94 -3.18
CA GLN A 57 -8.39 -0.65 -2.62
C GLN A 57 -9.14 -0.35 -1.32
N ILE A 58 -8.41 0.25 -0.36
CA ILE A 58 -8.96 0.63 0.94
C ILE A 58 -9.50 2.06 0.83
N PRO A 59 -10.83 2.26 0.92
CA PRO A 59 -11.40 3.60 0.92
C PRO A 59 -11.08 4.29 2.24
N VAL A 60 -10.80 5.58 2.19
CA VAL A 60 -10.59 6.45 3.35
C VAL A 60 -11.39 7.72 3.14
N GLU A 61 -12.23 8.09 4.11
CA GLU A 61 -13.00 9.33 4.08
C GLU A 61 -12.37 10.34 5.03
N LEU A 62 -12.06 11.52 4.50
CA LEU A 62 -11.52 12.64 5.26
C LEU A 62 -12.64 13.45 5.93
N ASN A 63 -12.33 14.18 7.00
CA ASN A 63 -13.28 15.02 7.72
C ASN A 63 -14.00 16.08 6.85
N ASN A 64 -13.42 16.44 5.71
CA ASN A 64 -14.01 17.36 4.73
C ASN A 64 -14.87 16.66 3.66
N GLY A 65 -15.17 15.36 3.82
CA GLY A 65 -15.93 14.55 2.88
C GLY A 65 -15.14 14.07 1.65
N LYS A 66 -13.86 14.43 1.50
CA LYS A 66 -13.03 13.92 0.41
C LYS A 66 -12.74 12.45 0.61
N LYS A 67 -12.93 11.66 -0.45
CA LYS A 67 -12.64 10.23 -0.45
C LYS A 67 -11.33 9.95 -1.17
N LEU A 68 -10.47 9.19 -0.50
CA LEU A 68 -9.21 8.69 -1.02
C LEU A 68 -9.28 7.17 -1.12
N LYS A 69 -8.35 6.56 -1.86
CA LYS A 69 -8.23 5.12 -1.98
C LYS A 69 -6.77 4.73 -1.81
N LEU A 70 -6.46 4.05 -0.73
CA LEU A 70 -5.16 3.46 -0.48
C LEU A 70 -5.00 2.13 -1.23
N SER A 71 -3.78 1.78 -1.54
CA SER A 71 -3.45 0.45 -2.07
C SER A 71 -3.75 -0.64 -1.03
N PRO A 72 -4.10 -1.86 -1.44
CA PRO A 72 -4.37 -2.94 -0.51
C PRO A 72 -3.11 -3.33 0.29
N GLY A 73 -3.30 -3.67 1.55
CA GLY A 73 -2.26 -4.18 2.46
C GLY A 73 -2.40 -3.70 3.89
N LYS A 74 -1.92 -4.51 4.84
CA LYS A 74 -2.05 -4.27 6.29
C LYS A 74 -1.51 -2.91 6.73
N HIS A 75 -0.42 -2.43 6.14
CA HIS A 75 0.14 -1.12 6.44
C HIS A 75 -0.86 0.00 6.12
N ASN A 76 -1.46 -0.05 4.94
CA ASN A 76 -2.45 0.92 4.51
C ASN A 76 -3.79 0.79 5.27
N GLU A 77 -4.13 -0.39 5.79
CA GLU A 77 -5.26 -0.58 6.70
C GLU A 77 -5.05 0.19 8.02
N VAL A 78 -3.81 0.15 8.55
CA VAL A 78 -3.46 0.94 9.74
C VAL A 78 -3.50 2.44 9.42
N GLN A 79 -3.01 2.87 8.28
CA GLN A 79 -3.10 4.29 7.86
C GLN A 79 -4.56 4.74 7.73
N ALA A 80 -5.44 3.91 7.16
CA ALA A 80 -6.88 4.19 7.11
C ALA A 80 -7.47 4.34 8.52
N ALA A 81 -7.15 3.42 9.43
CA ALA A 81 -7.60 3.49 10.83
C ALA A 81 -7.07 4.74 11.57
N ILE A 82 -5.85 5.18 11.27
CA ILE A 82 -5.31 6.44 11.82
C ILE A 82 -6.18 7.61 11.38
N VAL A 83 -6.54 7.70 10.12
CA VAL A 83 -7.36 8.81 9.60
C VAL A 83 -8.80 8.73 10.13
N GLU A 84 -9.43 7.55 10.12
CA GLU A 84 -10.85 7.38 10.42
C GLU A 84 -11.17 7.18 11.89
N GLN A 85 -10.22 6.68 12.70
CA GLN A 85 -10.47 6.35 14.10
C GLN A 85 -9.60 7.15 15.07
N PHE A 86 -8.30 7.27 14.81
CA PHE A 86 -7.40 8.02 15.68
C PHE A 86 -7.64 9.53 15.56
N ALA A 87 -7.68 10.06 14.35
CA ALA A 87 -7.84 11.49 14.12
C ALA A 87 -9.11 12.09 14.77
N PRO A 88 -10.31 11.51 14.65
CA PRO A 88 -11.49 12.02 15.33
C PRO A 88 -11.39 12.02 16.86
N ARG A 89 -10.64 11.10 17.44
CA ARG A 89 -10.52 10.95 18.90
C ARG A 89 -9.46 11.89 19.50
N PHE A 90 -8.31 12.00 18.85
CA PHE A 90 -7.13 12.66 19.42
C PHE A 90 -6.80 14.01 18.76
N ALA A 91 -7.23 14.21 17.51
CA ALA A 91 -7.08 15.45 16.74
C ALA A 91 -8.44 15.92 16.19
N ASN A 92 -9.44 16.01 17.07
CA ASN A 92 -10.83 16.33 16.70
C ASN A 92 -10.92 17.68 15.97
N GLY A 93 -11.32 17.63 14.69
CA GLY A 93 -11.34 18.79 13.81
C GLY A 93 -9.98 19.09 13.18
N GLY A 94 -8.96 18.24 13.40
CA GLY A 94 -7.67 18.34 12.75
C GLY A 94 -7.77 18.14 11.24
N THR A 95 -6.88 18.81 10.52
CA THR A 95 -6.77 18.74 9.06
C THR A 95 -5.70 17.74 8.69
N LEU A 96 -6.00 16.78 7.82
CA LEU A 96 -5.00 15.91 7.22
C LEU A 96 -4.12 16.74 6.28
N LEU A 97 -2.81 16.72 6.50
CA LEU A 97 -1.83 17.43 5.68
C LEU A 97 -1.07 16.50 4.74
N TYR A 98 -0.84 15.25 5.17
CA TYR A 98 -0.15 14.26 4.38
C TYR A 98 -0.68 12.86 4.67
N LEU A 99 -0.80 12.07 3.61
CA LEU A 99 -1.08 10.63 3.68
C LEU A 99 -0.22 9.92 2.63
N GLY A 100 0.65 9.05 3.10
CA GLY A 100 1.42 8.15 2.25
C GLY A 100 0.60 6.99 1.71
N ASP A 101 1.18 6.22 0.82
CA ASP A 101 0.65 4.95 0.33
C ASP A 101 1.81 4.05 -0.11
N THR A 102 1.70 2.77 0.10
CA THR A 102 2.76 1.81 -0.25
C THR A 102 3.08 1.75 -1.75
N ALA A 103 2.11 2.06 -2.62
CA ALA A 103 2.31 2.10 -4.07
C ALA A 103 2.51 3.52 -4.62
N LYS A 104 1.93 4.53 -3.95
CA LYS A 104 2.06 5.94 -4.31
C LYS A 104 2.53 6.71 -3.10
N LYS A 105 3.84 6.88 -2.94
CA LYS A 105 4.47 7.49 -1.77
C LYS A 105 3.73 8.74 -1.26
N ASN A 106 3.25 9.60 -2.15
CA ASN A 106 2.51 10.82 -1.82
C ASN A 106 1.08 10.69 -2.36
N LEU A 107 0.20 9.96 -1.66
CA LEU A 107 -1.19 9.83 -2.08
C LEU A 107 -1.98 11.12 -1.91
N PHE A 108 -1.75 11.80 -0.79
CA PHE A 108 -2.35 13.09 -0.46
C PHE A 108 -1.31 14.00 0.16
N VAL A 109 -1.24 15.24 -0.33
CA VAL A 109 -0.36 16.29 0.19
C VAL A 109 -1.11 17.61 0.16
N ASP A 110 -1.12 18.32 1.27
CA ASP A 110 -1.55 19.71 1.36
C ASP A 110 -0.30 20.60 1.45
N ASP A 111 0.31 20.83 0.26
CA ASP A 111 1.56 21.60 0.13
C ASP A 111 1.43 23.00 0.71
N LYS A 112 0.24 23.62 0.58
CA LYS A 112 0.00 24.99 1.07
C LYS A 112 0.10 25.03 2.60
N SER A 113 -0.69 24.19 3.27
CA SER A 113 -0.71 24.18 4.74
C SER A 113 0.61 23.72 5.34
N LEU A 114 1.30 22.76 4.69
CA LEU A 114 2.64 22.34 5.11
C LEU A 114 3.67 23.46 4.96
N GLY A 115 3.60 24.22 3.85
CA GLY A 115 4.47 25.39 3.64
C GLY A 115 4.23 26.50 4.66
N GLU A 116 2.98 26.78 5.02
CA GLU A 116 2.61 27.76 6.06
C GLU A 116 3.14 27.36 7.45
N LEU A 117 3.23 26.05 7.72
CA LEU A 117 3.82 25.50 8.94
C LEU A 117 5.35 25.42 8.91
N GLY A 118 5.99 25.85 7.81
CA GLY A 118 7.43 25.79 7.65
C GLY A 118 7.97 24.37 7.40
N VAL A 119 7.13 23.45 6.96
CA VAL A 119 7.52 22.08 6.60
C VAL A 119 7.74 21.99 5.09
N PRO A 120 8.98 22.13 4.60
CA PRO A 120 9.25 22.05 3.16
C PRO A 120 9.13 20.60 2.70
N ILE A 121 8.31 20.35 1.69
CA ILE A 121 8.24 19.04 1.02
C ILE A 121 9.10 19.09 -0.23
N ASN A 122 10.15 18.31 -0.25
CA ASN A 122 10.92 18.05 -1.44
C ASN A 122 10.89 16.55 -1.77
N GLN A 123 11.35 16.16 -2.96
CA GLN A 123 11.34 14.77 -3.43
C GLN A 123 12.13 13.80 -2.53
N HIS A 124 13.01 14.31 -1.67
CA HIS A 124 13.85 13.54 -0.75
C HIS A 124 13.39 13.62 0.71
N SER A 125 12.32 14.38 1.00
CA SER A 125 11.80 14.47 2.37
C SER A 125 11.31 13.11 2.85
N LYS A 126 11.79 12.71 4.03
CA LYS A 126 11.25 11.56 4.77
C LYS A 126 10.08 12.06 5.59
N LEU A 127 8.90 11.98 5.02
CA LEU A 127 7.67 12.26 5.75
C LEU A 127 7.21 10.99 6.46
N PRO A 128 6.58 11.11 7.64
CA PRO A 128 5.89 10.00 8.28
C PRO A 128 4.69 9.57 7.41
N ASP A 129 4.11 8.42 7.73
CA ASP A 129 3.00 7.86 6.94
C ASP A 129 1.75 8.76 6.94
N VAL A 130 1.48 9.45 8.07
CA VAL A 130 0.34 10.35 8.22
C VAL A 130 0.75 11.62 8.97
N VAL A 131 0.35 12.78 8.46
CA VAL A 131 0.52 14.07 9.13
C VAL A 131 -0.83 14.76 9.30
N ILE A 132 -1.17 15.12 10.55
CA ILE A 132 -2.42 15.80 10.89
C ILE A 132 -2.10 17.05 11.71
N PHE A 133 -2.74 18.18 11.38
CA PHE A 133 -2.62 19.42 12.11
C PHE A 133 -3.91 19.76 12.85
N ASP A 134 -3.82 19.89 14.17
CA ASP A 134 -4.88 20.42 15.02
C ASP A 134 -4.63 21.92 15.26
N SER A 135 -5.33 22.75 14.50
CA SER A 135 -5.20 24.21 14.58
C SER A 135 -5.68 24.79 15.91
N LYS A 136 -6.60 24.14 16.62
CA LYS A 136 -7.13 24.61 17.91
C LYS A 136 -6.10 24.52 19.02
N ARG A 137 -5.25 23.46 18.99
CA ARG A 137 -4.19 23.22 19.97
C ARG A 137 -2.83 23.65 19.46
N ASN A 138 -2.73 24.00 18.18
CA ASN A 138 -1.46 24.21 17.46
C ASN A 138 -0.54 22.98 17.56
N TRP A 139 -1.08 21.81 17.37
CA TRP A 139 -0.36 20.54 17.44
C TRP A 139 -0.23 19.90 16.06
N LEU A 140 0.97 19.43 15.79
CA LEU A 140 1.26 18.63 14.60
C LEU A 140 1.48 17.17 15.02
N PHE A 141 0.59 16.30 14.57
CA PHE A 141 0.71 14.84 14.76
C PHE A 141 1.51 14.26 13.60
N LEU A 142 2.66 13.67 13.91
CA LEU A 142 3.50 12.91 12.98
C LEU A 142 3.36 11.44 13.34
N ILE A 143 2.76 10.64 12.45
CA ILE A 143 2.33 9.28 12.79
C ILE A 143 2.94 8.30 11.79
N GLU A 144 3.63 7.29 12.31
CA GLU A 144 4.18 6.15 11.56
C GLU A 144 3.30 4.92 11.79
N ALA A 145 2.93 4.23 10.73
CA ALA A 145 2.19 2.98 10.77
C ALA A 145 3.17 1.79 10.75
N VAL A 146 3.22 1.01 11.81
CA VAL A 146 4.12 -0.14 11.91
C VAL A 146 3.32 -1.43 11.92
N THR A 147 3.54 -2.30 10.95
CA THR A 147 2.84 -3.59 10.81
C THR A 147 3.78 -4.80 10.78
N SER A 148 5.08 -4.60 10.68
CA SER A 148 6.09 -5.65 10.70
C SER A 148 6.80 -5.72 12.06
N HIS A 149 7.21 -6.93 12.45
CA HIS A 149 7.94 -7.16 13.70
C HIS A 149 9.35 -6.57 13.60
N GLY A 150 9.53 -5.43 14.18
CA GLY A 150 10.84 -4.81 14.38
C GLY A 150 10.68 -3.65 15.35
N PRO A 151 11.53 -3.53 16.38
CA PRO A 151 11.48 -2.37 17.25
C PRO A 151 11.78 -1.13 16.40
N VAL A 152 11.01 -0.06 16.62
CA VAL A 152 11.42 1.27 16.17
C VAL A 152 12.72 1.57 16.88
N SER A 153 13.84 1.49 16.16
CA SER A 153 15.13 1.85 16.75
C SER A 153 15.12 3.34 17.05
N PRO A 154 15.35 3.73 18.30
CA PRO A 154 15.64 5.12 18.58
C PRO A 154 16.90 5.51 17.80
N LYS A 155 16.79 6.52 16.97
CA LYS A 155 17.96 7.16 16.34
C LYS A 155 18.47 8.24 17.23
#